data_86e80172c9a2452c6e30d097390f0810
#
_entry.id   86e80172c9a2452c6e30d097390f0810
#
_cell.length_a   1.000
_cell.length_b   1.000
_cell.length_c   1.000
_cell.angle_alpha   90.00
_cell.angle_beta   90.00
_cell.angle_gamma   90.00
#
_symmetry.space_group_name_H-M   'P 1'
#
loop_
_entity.id
_entity.type
_entity.pdbx_description
1 polymer ?
#
loop_
_entity_poly.entity_id
_entity_poly.type
_entity_poly.pdbx_seq_one_letter_code
_entity_poly.pdbx_strand_id
1 'polypeptide(L)'
;MRRSDLLTCVVAALMSLMLAGCHRRPLTMIVGTYTDDCASRGVYSYFFDQEKGIPVGERGEDRFVEAPGALGLVEMRNPSYLTLSADGNYVYAVSEVGDSSASAVTLRLDRKTGAMQLLGSELTDGKDPCYISTNGKVVMTANYSSGSVTEFPVGDDGVLRPHDFLYETGLGGPDSTRQGLPHAHCAQFNAAGTELYVSEFSADVVARYDVATRQCKRIQLPSDFGPRHIILNYCEDKAYVLGELSGSIAVIDTESDSVIQTVCADTVHARGSADIHLSPDGKYLYASNRLQNDGIAIFKVNAEGTLTYACYQSTGVHPRNFNITPNGKFLLVACRDSGCIQIFRRDLRTGLLSDTGRTIVLDKPVCIVFV
;
A
#
# COMPACT_ATOMS: atom_id res chain seq x y z
N MET A 1 26.76 40.49 39.13
CA MET A 1 25.80 39.50 38.58
C MET A 1 25.60 38.42 39.63
N ARG A 2 24.34 38.26 40.10
CA ARG A 2 24.04 37.23 41.12
C ARG A 2 24.01 35.86 40.47
N ARG A 3 24.38 34.80 41.20
CA ARG A 3 24.38 33.41 40.70
C ARG A 3 23.05 32.98 40.10
N SER A 4 21.92 33.61 40.53
CA SER A 4 20.59 33.41 39.97
C SER A 4 20.45 33.89 38.51
N ASP A 5 21.14 34.98 38.14
CA ASP A 5 21.01 35.58 36.81
C ASP A 5 21.75 34.75 35.75
N LEU A 6 22.88 34.09 36.17
CA LEU A 6 23.61 33.23 35.31
C LEU A 6 22.88 31.89 35.02
N LEU A 7 22.16 31.38 36.04
CA LEU A 7 21.37 30.14 35.90
C LEU A 7 20.15 30.37 34.99
N THR A 8 19.53 31.54 35.09
CA THR A 8 18.37 31.92 34.25
C THR A 8 18.77 32.09 32.78
N CYS A 9 19.95 32.71 32.54
CA CYS A 9 20.48 32.86 31.18
C CYS A 9 20.90 31.52 30.55
N VAL A 10 21.48 30.59 31.35
CA VAL A 10 21.83 29.26 30.85
C VAL A 10 20.61 28.39 30.55
N VAL A 11 19.56 28.47 31.40
CA VAL A 11 18.29 27.76 31.14
C VAL A 11 17.56 28.33 29.94
N ALA A 12 17.55 29.66 29.77
CA ALA A 12 16.98 30.31 28.59
C ALA A 12 17.76 29.97 27.30
N ALA A 13 19.09 29.91 27.37
CA ALA A 13 19.94 29.50 26.23
C ALA A 13 19.77 28.01 25.90
N LEU A 14 19.62 27.12 26.90
CA LEU A 14 19.33 25.72 26.69
C LEU A 14 17.90 25.50 26.15
N MET A 15 16.90 26.27 26.61
CA MET A 15 15.57 26.25 26.04
C MET A 15 15.52 26.83 24.62
N SER A 16 16.29 27.87 24.30
CA SER A 16 16.38 28.37 22.93
C SER A 16 17.15 27.45 21.99
N LEU A 17 18.12 26.66 22.49
CA LEU A 17 18.76 25.59 21.71
C LEU A 17 17.85 24.37 21.52
N MET A 18 16.90 24.11 22.45
CA MET A 18 15.87 23.07 22.25
C MET A 18 14.72 23.53 21.34
N LEU A 19 14.56 24.86 21.15
CA LEU A 19 13.62 25.44 20.17
C LEU A 19 14.26 25.71 18.81
N ALA A 20 15.59 25.57 18.66
CA ALA A 20 16.23 25.49 17.36
C ALA A 20 15.83 24.17 16.71
N GLY A 21 14.75 24.26 15.95
CA GLY A 21 13.92 23.24 15.37
C GLY A 21 14.64 21.92 15.11
N CYS A 22 14.15 20.91 15.75
CA CYS A 22 14.20 19.58 15.21
C CYS A 22 13.40 19.64 13.89
N HIS A 23 13.99 20.11 12.80
CA HIS A 23 13.44 19.94 11.45
C HIS A 23 13.37 18.42 11.25
N ARG A 24 12.18 17.86 11.56
CA ARG A 24 11.93 16.46 11.22
C ARG A 24 12.15 16.37 9.71
N ARG A 25 13.06 15.49 9.32
CA ARG A 25 13.32 15.25 7.89
C ARG A 25 12.00 14.91 7.20
N PRO A 26 11.77 15.41 6.00
CA PRO A 26 10.59 15.00 5.23
C PRO A 26 10.65 13.48 5.00
N LEU A 27 9.49 12.85 4.85
CA LEU A 27 9.40 11.45 4.43
C LEU A 27 9.91 11.32 3.00
N THR A 28 10.54 10.21 2.68
CA THR A 28 10.69 9.80 1.29
C THR A 28 9.42 9.08 0.86
N MET A 29 8.76 9.60 -0.15
CA MET A 29 7.58 8.99 -0.78
C MET A 29 8.02 8.35 -2.09
N ILE A 30 7.75 7.08 -2.28
CA ILE A 30 8.01 6.34 -3.51
C ILE A 30 6.68 6.06 -4.19
N VAL A 31 6.64 6.27 -5.50
CA VAL A 31 5.42 6.12 -6.31
C VAL A 31 5.68 5.20 -7.49
N GLY A 32 4.89 4.14 -7.58
CA GLY A 32 4.80 3.27 -8.75
C GLY A 32 3.72 3.75 -9.71
N THR A 33 3.94 3.53 -11.00
CA THR A 33 3.03 3.97 -12.08
C THR A 33 2.75 2.84 -13.06
N TYR A 34 1.67 2.93 -13.83
CA TYR A 34 1.65 2.30 -15.14
C TYR A 34 2.45 3.14 -16.12
N THR A 35 3.02 2.48 -17.13
CA THR A 35 3.91 3.13 -18.10
C THR A 35 3.48 2.90 -19.55
N ASP A 36 2.54 2.00 -19.80
CA ASP A 36 2.04 1.73 -21.12
C ASP A 36 1.09 2.86 -21.58
N ASP A 37 1.32 3.38 -22.78
CA ASP A 37 0.52 4.44 -23.44
C ASP A 37 0.34 5.70 -22.59
N CYS A 38 1.40 6.14 -21.89
CA CYS A 38 1.35 7.33 -21.02
C CYS A 38 2.72 8.02 -20.87
N ALA A 39 2.76 9.14 -20.14
CA ALA A 39 3.97 9.91 -19.91
C ALA A 39 4.87 9.36 -18.78
N SER A 40 4.33 8.53 -17.90
CA SER A 40 5.11 7.92 -16.81
C SER A 40 6.07 6.84 -17.31
N ARG A 41 7.22 6.72 -16.64
CA ARG A 41 8.32 5.86 -17.09
C ARG A 41 8.75 4.80 -16.07
N GLY A 42 8.16 4.77 -14.86
CA GLY A 42 8.59 3.79 -13.86
C GLY A 42 8.30 4.19 -12.41
N VAL A 43 9.28 3.99 -11.54
CA VAL A 43 9.21 4.32 -10.10
C VAL A 43 9.81 5.69 -9.86
N TYR A 44 9.05 6.53 -9.16
CA TYR A 44 9.43 7.91 -8.81
C TYR A 44 9.62 8.06 -7.31
N SER A 45 10.51 8.96 -6.90
CA SER A 45 10.64 9.36 -5.49
C SER A 45 10.45 10.85 -5.29
N TYR A 46 9.90 11.22 -4.14
CA TYR A 46 9.64 12.60 -3.72
C TYR A 46 9.95 12.74 -2.23
N PHE A 47 10.27 13.95 -1.76
CA PHE A 47 10.16 14.27 -0.36
C PHE A 47 8.76 14.81 -0.03
N PHE A 48 8.24 14.43 1.13
CA PHE A 48 6.90 14.83 1.58
C PHE A 48 6.93 15.30 3.04
N ASP A 49 6.51 16.55 3.29
CA ASP A 49 6.32 17.08 4.64
C ASP A 49 4.97 16.61 5.19
N GLN A 50 4.99 15.57 6.03
CA GLN A 50 3.79 15.01 6.63
C GLN A 50 3.14 15.91 7.70
N GLU A 51 3.79 16.99 8.14
CA GLU A 51 3.19 17.98 9.06
C GLU A 51 2.35 19.01 8.31
N LYS A 52 2.81 19.40 7.12
CA LYS A 52 2.17 20.39 6.28
C LYS A 52 1.27 19.79 5.19
N GLY A 53 1.48 18.52 4.84
CA GLY A 53 0.77 17.82 3.75
C GLY A 53 1.16 18.37 2.38
N ILE A 54 2.46 18.54 2.14
CA ILE A 54 2.99 19.06 0.87
C ILE A 54 4.21 18.27 0.42
N PRO A 55 4.40 18.07 -0.89
CA PRO A 55 5.70 17.69 -1.41
C PRO A 55 6.71 18.83 -1.19
N VAL A 56 7.97 18.50 -0.95
CA VAL A 56 9.04 19.46 -0.71
C VAL A 56 10.20 19.21 -1.68
N GLY A 57 10.92 20.27 -2.07
CA GLY A 57 12.10 20.17 -2.93
C GLY A 57 13.33 19.60 -2.20
N GLU A 58 14.41 19.35 -2.92
CA GLU A 58 15.67 18.73 -2.44
C GLU A 58 16.27 19.38 -1.19
N ARG A 59 16.00 20.66 -0.93
CA ARG A 59 16.58 21.44 0.18
C ARG A 59 15.61 21.72 1.32
N GLY A 60 14.42 21.08 1.32
CA GLY A 60 13.41 21.37 2.35
C GLY A 60 12.89 22.80 2.29
N GLU A 61 13.04 23.47 1.16
CA GLU A 61 12.51 24.82 0.96
C GLU A 61 10.98 24.78 1.02
N ASP A 62 10.41 25.63 1.87
CA ASP A 62 8.98 25.78 2.12
C ASP A 62 8.20 26.39 0.92
N ARG A 63 8.61 26.08 -0.28
CA ARG A 63 7.89 26.48 -1.49
C ARG A 63 6.97 25.34 -1.89
N PHE A 64 5.68 25.61 -1.83
CA PHE A 64 4.69 24.84 -2.56
C PHE A 64 5.07 24.89 -4.04
N VAL A 65 5.66 23.82 -4.54
CA VAL A 65 5.92 23.64 -5.97
C VAL A 65 4.71 22.93 -6.52
N GLU A 66 3.91 23.58 -7.38
CA GLU A 66 2.71 22.98 -8.00
C GLU A 66 3.00 21.67 -8.73
N ALA A 67 4.24 21.45 -9.12
CA ALA A 67 4.74 20.19 -9.67
C ALA A 67 6.19 20.00 -9.18
N PRO A 68 6.44 19.40 -8.00
CA PRO A 68 7.79 19.08 -7.61
C PRO A 68 8.35 18.07 -8.62
N GLY A 69 9.53 18.35 -9.16
CA GLY A 69 10.28 17.34 -9.91
C GLY A 69 10.53 16.14 -9.02
N ALA A 70 10.45 14.93 -9.57
CA ALA A 70 10.87 13.74 -8.86
C ALA A 70 12.36 13.87 -8.48
N LEU A 71 12.72 13.44 -7.27
CA LEU A 71 14.11 13.40 -6.80
C LEU A 71 14.88 12.27 -7.48
N GLY A 72 14.18 11.16 -7.75
CA GLY A 72 14.71 9.99 -8.44
C GLY A 72 13.67 9.38 -9.37
N LEU A 73 14.15 8.74 -10.41
CA LEU A 73 13.38 7.94 -11.34
C LEU A 73 14.19 6.69 -11.68
N VAL A 74 13.53 5.53 -11.59
CA VAL A 74 14.03 4.29 -12.20
C VAL A 74 13.04 3.87 -13.27
N GLU A 75 13.52 3.85 -14.52
CA GLU A 75 12.72 3.43 -15.66
C GLU A 75 12.50 1.92 -15.63
N MET A 76 11.23 1.51 -15.65
CA MET A 76 10.81 0.12 -15.74
C MET A 76 9.34 0.04 -16.17
N ARG A 77 8.94 -1.11 -16.72
CA ARG A 77 7.56 -1.33 -17.16
C ARG A 77 6.63 -1.59 -15.98
N ASN A 78 5.54 -0.84 -15.92
CA ASN A 78 4.39 -1.03 -15.04
C ASN A 78 4.73 -1.43 -13.60
N PRO A 79 5.52 -0.63 -12.82
CA PRO A 79 5.72 -0.89 -11.39
C PRO A 79 4.45 -0.58 -10.61
N SER A 80 3.46 -1.47 -10.72
CA SER A 80 2.10 -1.21 -10.23
C SER A 80 1.92 -1.43 -8.74
N TYR A 81 2.84 -2.17 -8.09
CA TYR A 81 2.85 -2.35 -6.64
C TYR A 81 4.28 -2.40 -6.09
N LEU A 82 4.46 -1.82 -4.90
CA LEU A 82 5.75 -1.66 -4.24
C LEU A 82 5.67 -2.12 -2.80
N THR A 83 6.77 -2.66 -2.28
CA THR A 83 6.99 -2.87 -0.84
C THR A 83 8.40 -2.47 -0.46
N LEU A 84 8.65 -2.28 0.84
CA LEU A 84 9.94 -1.84 1.38
C LEU A 84 10.60 -2.95 2.18
N SER A 85 11.92 -3.03 2.15
CA SER A 85 12.66 -3.79 3.15
C SER A 85 12.45 -3.19 4.56
N ALA A 86 12.58 -4.01 5.59
CA ALA A 86 12.36 -3.57 6.98
C ALA A 86 13.27 -2.40 7.40
N ASP A 87 14.47 -2.29 6.85
CA ASP A 87 15.42 -1.20 7.09
C ASP A 87 15.17 0.03 6.20
N GLY A 88 14.24 -0.07 5.22
CA GLY A 88 13.90 0.99 4.26
C GLY A 88 15.00 1.33 3.26
N ASN A 89 16.02 0.47 3.10
CA ASN A 89 17.12 0.69 2.16
C ASN A 89 16.84 0.11 0.77
N TYR A 90 15.85 -0.80 0.66
CA TYR A 90 15.45 -1.42 -0.59
C TYR A 90 13.96 -1.22 -0.84
N VAL A 91 13.63 -1.03 -2.10
CA VAL A 91 12.26 -1.05 -2.64
C VAL A 91 12.15 -2.27 -3.53
N TYR A 92 11.18 -3.12 -3.26
CA TYR A 92 10.82 -4.22 -4.15
C TYR A 92 9.58 -3.81 -4.94
N ALA A 93 9.65 -3.98 -6.26
CA ALA A 93 8.60 -3.59 -7.20
C ALA A 93 8.22 -4.78 -8.09
N VAL A 94 6.96 -4.87 -8.47
CA VAL A 94 6.55 -5.74 -9.58
C VAL A 94 6.78 -5.02 -10.92
N SER A 95 7.04 -5.79 -11.98
CA SER A 95 6.84 -5.37 -13.37
C SER A 95 5.59 -6.09 -13.88
N GLU A 96 4.42 -5.42 -13.77
CA GLU A 96 3.10 -5.99 -14.09
C GLU A 96 2.93 -6.03 -15.61
N VAL A 97 3.35 -7.14 -16.20
CA VAL A 97 3.22 -7.40 -17.63
C VAL A 97 2.71 -8.82 -17.88
N GLY A 98 1.94 -8.98 -18.96
CA GLY A 98 1.30 -10.27 -19.32
C GLY A 98 2.19 -11.20 -20.16
N ASP A 99 3.47 -10.86 -20.32
CA ASP A 99 4.44 -11.65 -21.10
C ASP A 99 5.51 -12.30 -20.20
N SER A 100 6.47 -13.01 -20.81
CA SER A 100 7.52 -13.73 -20.10
C SER A 100 8.58 -12.83 -19.43
N SER A 101 8.46 -11.50 -19.52
CA SER A 101 9.33 -10.53 -18.83
C SER A 101 8.77 -10.08 -17.48
N ALA A 102 7.59 -10.59 -17.07
CA ALA A 102 7.00 -10.35 -15.78
C ALA A 102 7.99 -10.67 -14.65
N SER A 103 8.24 -9.72 -13.74
CA SER A 103 9.34 -9.85 -12.79
C SER A 103 9.10 -9.13 -11.47
N ALA A 104 9.85 -9.55 -10.45
CA ALA A 104 10.07 -8.82 -9.22
C ALA A 104 11.43 -8.11 -9.30
N VAL A 105 11.47 -6.83 -9.00
CA VAL A 105 12.62 -5.94 -9.19
C VAL A 105 13.12 -5.43 -7.85
N THR A 106 14.45 -5.37 -7.66
CA THR A 106 15.10 -4.79 -6.49
C THR A 106 15.70 -3.43 -6.83
N LEU A 107 15.29 -2.39 -6.09
CA LEU A 107 15.88 -1.06 -6.15
C LEU A 107 16.55 -0.74 -4.81
N ARG A 108 17.76 -0.17 -4.85
CA ARG A 108 18.38 0.46 -3.68
C ARG A 108 17.88 1.89 -3.55
N LEU A 109 17.51 2.32 -2.35
CA LEU A 109 17.07 3.67 -2.03
C LEU A 109 18.12 4.40 -1.17
N ASP A 110 18.57 5.56 -1.60
CA ASP A 110 19.22 6.53 -0.73
C ASP A 110 18.17 7.45 -0.09
N ARG A 111 17.82 7.18 1.16
CA ARG A 111 16.81 7.93 1.92
C ARG A 111 17.19 9.39 2.19
N LYS A 112 18.45 9.78 1.97
CA LYS A 112 18.91 11.17 2.19
C LYS A 112 18.65 12.04 0.95
N THR A 113 18.79 11.46 -0.21
CA THR A 113 18.69 12.16 -1.50
C THR A 113 17.42 11.80 -2.28
N GLY A 114 16.76 10.70 -1.92
CA GLY A 114 15.65 10.12 -2.69
C GLY A 114 16.11 9.38 -3.96
N ALA A 115 17.42 9.32 -4.22
CA ALA A 115 17.94 8.61 -5.38
C ALA A 115 17.70 7.11 -5.27
N MET A 116 17.33 6.50 -6.39
CA MET A 116 17.11 5.05 -6.50
C MET A 116 18.02 4.46 -7.56
N GLN A 117 18.46 3.21 -7.33
CA GLN A 117 19.31 2.45 -8.26
C GLN A 117 18.72 1.05 -8.46
N LEU A 118 18.55 0.65 -9.71
CA LEU A 118 18.22 -0.73 -10.08
C LEU A 118 19.40 -1.66 -9.71
N LEU A 119 19.14 -2.69 -8.92
CA LEU A 119 20.12 -3.71 -8.54
C LEU A 119 19.95 -5.02 -9.30
N GLY A 120 18.71 -5.42 -9.58
CA GLY A 120 18.41 -6.66 -10.29
C GLY A 120 16.92 -6.90 -10.46
N SER A 121 16.58 -7.91 -11.23
CA SER A 121 15.22 -8.39 -11.42
C SER A 121 15.22 -9.91 -11.57
N GLU A 122 14.19 -10.57 -11.02
CA GLU A 122 13.96 -12.00 -11.12
C GLU A 122 12.60 -12.26 -11.78
N LEU A 123 12.52 -13.20 -12.70
CA LEU A 123 11.27 -13.56 -13.35
C LEU A 123 10.29 -14.16 -12.35
N THR A 124 9.01 -13.84 -12.49
CA THR A 124 7.96 -14.39 -11.62
C THR A 124 7.50 -15.77 -12.05
N ASP A 125 7.80 -16.18 -13.27
CA ASP A 125 7.21 -17.35 -13.96
C ASP A 125 5.68 -17.39 -13.89
N GLY A 126 5.09 -16.22 -13.61
CA GLY A 126 3.68 -15.90 -13.62
C GLY A 126 3.44 -14.62 -14.41
N LYS A 127 2.17 -14.31 -14.75
CA LYS A 127 1.79 -13.17 -15.57
C LYS A 127 1.06 -12.11 -14.73
N ASP A 128 1.27 -10.84 -15.09
CA ASP A 128 0.66 -9.68 -14.45
C ASP A 128 0.82 -9.70 -12.92
N PRO A 129 2.07 -9.72 -12.39
CA PRO A 129 2.29 -9.60 -10.96
C PRO A 129 1.77 -8.24 -10.48
N CYS A 130 0.72 -8.24 -9.65
CA CYS A 130 -0.02 -7.04 -9.25
C CYS A 130 0.10 -6.69 -7.76
N TYR A 131 0.80 -7.52 -6.99
CA TYR A 131 1.07 -7.33 -5.57
C TYR A 131 2.44 -7.87 -5.19
N ILE A 132 3.12 -7.22 -4.25
CA ILE A 132 4.40 -7.65 -3.71
C ILE A 132 4.47 -7.35 -2.21
N SER A 133 4.96 -8.31 -1.41
CA SER A 133 5.20 -8.15 0.02
C SER A 133 6.47 -8.87 0.46
N THR A 134 6.96 -8.56 1.67
CA THR A 134 8.16 -9.20 2.22
C THR A 134 8.03 -9.42 3.72
N ASN A 135 8.64 -10.50 4.22
CA ASN A 135 8.90 -10.72 5.64
C ASN A 135 10.38 -10.49 6.03
N GLY A 136 11.17 -9.91 5.11
CA GLY A 136 12.60 -9.64 5.27
C GLY A 136 13.52 -10.81 4.88
N LYS A 137 13.01 -12.03 4.76
CA LYS A 137 13.76 -13.22 4.31
C LYS A 137 13.38 -13.62 2.90
N VAL A 138 12.12 -13.46 2.57
CA VAL A 138 11.57 -13.72 1.25
C VAL A 138 10.68 -12.55 0.82
N VAL A 139 10.50 -12.43 -0.49
CA VAL A 139 9.52 -11.57 -1.14
C VAL A 139 8.51 -12.46 -1.85
N MET A 140 7.22 -12.11 -1.75
CA MET A 140 6.12 -12.78 -2.47
C MET A 140 5.53 -11.84 -3.50
N THR A 141 5.22 -12.36 -4.70
CA THR A 141 4.39 -11.67 -5.69
C THR A 141 3.09 -12.43 -5.91
N ALA A 142 1.97 -11.73 -6.03
CA ALA A 142 0.73 -12.31 -6.54
C ALA A 142 0.63 -12.02 -8.04
N ASN A 143 0.53 -13.07 -8.85
CA ASN A 143 0.50 -13.01 -10.31
C ASN A 143 -0.95 -13.20 -10.79
N TYR A 144 -1.60 -12.09 -11.15
CA TYR A 144 -3.04 -12.08 -11.40
C TYR A 144 -3.46 -13.03 -12.53
N SER A 145 -2.89 -12.86 -13.73
CA SER A 145 -3.37 -13.57 -14.91
C SER A 145 -2.97 -15.06 -14.96
N SER A 146 -1.99 -15.49 -14.17
CA SER A 146 -1.65 -16.92 -14.04
C SER A 146 -2.22 -17.57 -12.79
N GLY A 147 -2.85 -16.78 -11.89
CA GLY A 147 -3.41 -17.33 -10.66
C GLY A 147 -2.38 -17.99 -9.75
N SER A 148 -1.20 -17.38 -9.64
CA SER A 148 -0.09 -17.95 -8.89
C SER A 148 0.54 -16.94 -7.94
N VAL A 149 1.31 -17.40 -6.97
CA VAL A 149 2.13 -16.60 -6.07
C VAL A 149 3.56 -17.13 -6.13
N THR A 150 4.53 -16.25 -6.38
CA THR A 150 5.94 -16.62 -6.51
C THR A 150 6.73 -16.16 -5.30
N GLU A 151 7.58 -17.02 -4.74
CA GLU A 151 8.43 -16.80 -3.58
C GLU A 151 9.88 -16.59 -4.01
N PHE A 152 10.48 -15.45 -3.64
CA PHE A 152 11.88 -15.11 -3.95
C PHE A 152 12.67 -14.98 -2.65
N PRO A 153 13.75 -15.75 -2.45
CA PRO A 153 14.67 -15.52 -1.36
C PRO A 153 15.33 -14.13 -1.45
N VAL A 154 15.51 -13.47 -0.30
CA VAL A 154 16.27 -12.23 -0.19
C VAL A 154 17.70 -12.56 0.24
N GLY A 155 18.69 -12.16 -0.56
CA GLY A 155 20.10 -12.32 -0.21
C GLY A 155 20.53 -11.36 0.90
N ASP A 156 21.69 -11.62 1.51
CA ASP A 156 22.30 -10.76 2.56
C ASP A 156 22.57 -9.32 2.07
N ASP A 157 22.67 -9.13 0.77
CA ASP A 157 22.80 -7.84 0.08
C ASP A 157 21.47 -7.15 -0.23
N GLY A 158 20.35 -7.73 0.23
CA GLY A 158 18.99 -7.24 0.01
C GLY A 158 18.45 -7.48 -1.41
N VAL A 159 19.21 -8.14 -2.29
CA VAL A 159 18.81 -8.42 -3.67
C VAL A 159 18.05 -9.74 -3.73
N LEU A 160 16.99 -9.78 -4.54
CA LEU A 160 16.21 -11.00 -4.78
C LEU A 160 17.08 -12.04 -5.49
N ARG A 161 16.81 -13.31 -5.17
CA ARG A 161 17.38 -14.48 -5.84
C ARG A 161 16.30 -15.15 -6.70
N PRO A 162 16.69 -16.00 -7.66
CA PRO A 162 15.72 -16.80 -8.40
C PRO A 162 14.70 -17.45 -7.48
N HIS A 163 13.45 -17.54 -7.92
CA HIS A 163 12.36 -18.04 -7.09
C HIS A 163 12.57 -19.49 -6.66
N ASP A 164 12.12 -19.82 -5.43
CA ASP A 164 12.20 -21.16 -4.86
C ASP A 164 10.89 -21.93 -5.01
N PHE A 165 9.76 -21.21 -5.03
CA PHE A 165 8.45 -21.83 -5.00
C PHE A 165 7.37 -20.99 -5.71
N LEU A 166 6.40 -21.69 -6.29
CA LEU A 166 5.24 -21.13 -6.93
C LEU A 166 3.99 -21.82 -6.37
N TYR A 167 3.08 -21.03 -5.79
CA TYR A 167 1.78 -21.49 -5.32
C TYR A 167 0.73 -21.25 -6.40
N GLU A 168 -0.19 -22.20 -6.59
CA GLU A 168 -1.32 -22.03 -7.51
C GLU A 168 -2.62 -21.80 -6.76
N THR A 169 -3.47 -20.90 -7.29
CA THR A 169 -4.78 -20.60 -6.73
C THR A 169 -5.89 -21.40 -7.42
N GLY A 170 -7.07 -21.46 -6.78
CA GLY A 170 -8.20 -22.23 -7.26
C GLY A 170 -9.21 -21.44 -8.08
N LEU A 171 -10.26 -22.16 -8.49
CA LEU A 171 -11.49 -21.65 -9.11
C LEU A 171 -12.68 -21.94 -8.20
N GLY A 172 -13.82 -21.27 -8.41
CA GLY A 172 -15.05 -21.56 -7.67
C GLY A 172 -16.08 -20.45 -7.66
N GLY A 173 -15.70 -19.24 -8.02
CA GLY A 173 -16.62 -18.10 -8.07
C GLY A 173 -17.58 -18.17 -9.27
N PRO A 174 -18.74 -17.51 -9.20
CA PRO A 174 -19.81 -17.63 -10.19
C PRO A 174 -19.64 -16.76 -11.43
N ASP A 175 -18.81 -15.71 -11.38
CA ASP A 175 -18.60 -14.79 -12.51
C ASP A 175 -17.67 -15.42 -13.54
N SER A 176 -18.24 -16.04 -14.58
CA SER A 176 -17.46 -16.68 -15.63
C SER A 176 -16.54 -15.74 -16.41
N THR A 177 -16.80 -14.43 -16.38
CA THR A 177 -15.98 -13.42 -17.06
C THR A 177 -14.76 -13.03 -16.22
N ARG A 178 -14.96 -12.83 -14.90
CA ARG A 178 -13.92 -12.34 -14.00
C ARG A 178 -13.29 -13.44 -13.15
N GLN A 179 -13.96 -14.57 -12.98
CA GLN A 179 -13.53 -15.71 -12.16
C GLN A 179 -13.41 -17.01 -12.96
N GLY A 180 -13.48 -16.93 -14.30
CA GLY A 180 -13.41 -18.09 -15.21
C GLY A 180 -12.02 -18.72 -15.34
N LEU A 181 -10.96 -18.01 -14.92
CA LEU A 181 -9.58 -18.48 -14.83
C LEU A 181 -9.05 -18.21 -13.41
N PRO A 182 -8.05 -18.95 -12.91
CA PRO A 182 -7.44 -18.66 -11.63
C PRO A 182 -6.81 -17.26 -11.61
N HIS A 183 -7.05 -16.49 -10.54
CA HIS A 183 -6.42 -15.20 -10.30
C HIS A 183 -6.00 -15.06 -8.85
N ALA A 184 -4.76 -14.59 -8.62
CA ALA A 184 -4.24 -14.18 -7.32
C ALA A 184 -4.09 -12.66 -7.30
N HIS A 185 -4.56 -11.96 -6.25
CA HIS A 185 -4.47 -10.50 -6.24
C HIS A 185 -3.68 -9.92 -5.06
N CYS A 186 -3.47 -10.67 -4.00
CA CYS A 186 -2.73 -10.24 -2.82
C CYS A 186 -2.01 -11.44 -2.21
N ALA A 187 -0.82 -11.21 -1.68
CA ALA A 187 -0.05 -12.15 -0.89
C ALA A 187 0.57 -11.36 0.28
N GLN A 188 -0.13 -11.30 1.42
CA GLN A 188 0.20 -10.44 2.55
C GLN A 188 0.72 -11.27 3.73
N PHE A 189 1.92 -10.94 4.22
CA PHE A 189 2.44 -11.52 5.45
C PHE A 189 1.76 -10.94 6.70
N ASN A 190 1.68 -11.75 7.77
CA ASN A 190 1.51 -11.22 9.11
C ASN A 190 2.79 -10.50 9.59
N ALA A 191 2.73 -9.72 10.68
CA ALA A 191 3.88 -8.93 11.14
C ALA A 191 5.07 -9.79 11.58
N ALA A 192 4.81 -11.00 12.09
CA ALA A 192 5.85 -11.95 12.45
C ALA A 192 6.53 -12.60 11.21
N GLY A 193 5.92 -12.47 10.02
CA GLY A 193 6.40 -13.09 8.79
C GLY A 193 6.29 -14.63 8.76
N THR A 194 5.46 -15.18 9.65
CA THR A 194 5.27 -16.64 9.80
C THR A 194 4.05 -17.16 9.05
N GLU A 195 3.13 -16.28 8.70
CA GLU A 195 1.92 -16.60 7.97
C GLU A 195 1.78 -15.73 6.73
N LEU A 196 1.25 -16.30 5.65
CA LEU A 196 0.98 -15.63 4.39
C LEU A 196 -0.51 -15.78 4.06
N TYR A 197 -1.19 -14.65 3.87
CA TYR A 197 -2.58 -14.58 3.45
C TYR A 197 -2.66 -14.28 1.97
N VAL A 198 -3.26 -15.17 1.18
CA VAL A 198 -3.39 -15.03 -0.28
C VAL A 198 -4.85 -14.84 -0.65
N SER A 199 -5.14 -13.79 -1.42
CA SER A 199 -6.44 -13.58 -2.05
C SER A 199 -6.55 -14.47 -3.29
N GLU A 200 -7.34 -15.53 -3.23
CA GLU A 200 -7.72 -16.33 -4.39
C GLU A 200 -9.00 -15.73 -5.00
N PHE A 201 -8.79 -14.72 -5.85
CA PHE A 201 -9.85 -13.89 -6.42
C PHE A 201 -10.97 -14.70 -7.09
N SER A 202 -10.56 -15.73 -7.86
CA SER A 202 -11.49 -16.54 -8.65
C SER A 202 -12.19 -17.64 -7.85
N ALA A 203 -11.70 -17.96 -6.66
CA ALA A 203 -12.27 -18.98 -5.80
C ALA A 203 -13.18 -18.39 -4.69
N ASP A 204 -13.21 -17.06 -4.54
CA ASP A 204 -13.81 -16.38 -3.37
C ASP A 204 -13.24 -16.90 -2.05
N VAL A 205 -11.92 -17.07 -1.98
CA VAL A 205 -11.21 -17.67 -0.83
C VAL A 205 -10.05 -16.77 -0.38
N VAL A 206 -9.81 -16.74 0.92
CA VAL A 206 -8.51 -16.37 1.50
C VAL A 206 -7.79 -17.64 1.89
N ALA A 207 -6.64 -17.92 1.27
CA ALA A 207 -5.76 -19.00 1.66
C ALA A 207 -4.72 -18.49 2.67
N ARG A 208 -4.66 -19.10 3.85
CA ARG A 208 -3.68 -18.81 4.90
C ARG A 208 -2.66 -19.90 4.97
N TYR A 209 -1.42 -19.59 4.65
CA TYR A 209 -0.28 -20.50 4.66
C TYR A 209 0.59 -20.28 5.88
N ASP A 210 1.00 -21.35 6.54
CA ASP A 210 2.16 -21.33 7.42
C ASP A 210 3.41 -21.33 6.54
N VAL A 211 4.26 -20.32 6.68
CA VAL A 211 5.43 -20.11 5.79
C VAL A 211 6.47 -21.23 5.93
N ALA A 212 6.65 -21.76 7.13
CA ALA A 212 7.66 -22.79 7.39
C ALA A 212 7.23 -24.19 6.95
N THR A 213 5.97 -24.54 7.22
CA THR A 213 5.45 -25.90 6.94
C THR A 213 4.72 -25.99 5.60
N ARG A 214 4.39 -24.84 5.00
CA ARG A 214 3.59 -24.70 3.77
C ARG A 214 2.17 -25.31 3.91
N GLN A 215 1.72 -25.55 5.14
CA GLN A 215 0.33 -25.97 5.39
C GLN A 215 -0.61 -24.81 5.07
N CYS A 216 -1.73 -25.13 4.42
CA CYS A 216 -2.72 -24.16 3.98
C CYS A 216 -4.06 -24.42 4.64
N LYS A 217 -4.68 -23.36 5.15
CA LYS A 217 -6.09 -23.30 5.53
C LYS A 217 -6.82 -22.41 4.53
N ARG A 218 -8.02 -22.78 4.14
CA ARG A 218 -8.85 -22.06 3.17
C ARG A 218 -10.07 -21.47 3.87
N ILE A 219 -10.20 -20.15 3.84
CA ILE A 219 -11.30 -19.40 4.45
C ILE A 219 -12.24 -18.99 3.34
N GLN A 220 -13.45 -19.57 3.31
CA GLN A 220 -14.45 -19.27 2.30
C GLN A 220 -15.10 -17.91 2.56
N LEU A 221 -15.14 -17.08 1.54
CA LEU A 221 -15.84 -15.80 1.50
C LEU A 221 -17.23 -15.96 0.85
N PRO A 222 -18.12 -14.97 0.97
CA PRO A 222 -19.36 -14.95 0.22
C PRO A 222 -19.15 -15.12 -1.28
N SER A 223 -20.10 -15.75 -1.96
CA SER A 223 -20.03 -15.93 -3.42
C SER A 223 -20.02 -14.61 -4.17
N ASP A 224 -19.30 -14.53 -5.29
CA ASP A 224 -19.11 -13.31 -6.11
C ASP A 224 -18.38 -12.18 -5.34
N PHE A 225 -17.50 -12.56 -4.40
CA PHE A 225 -16.77 -11.61 -3.58
C PHE A 225 -15.58 -10.99 -4.33
N GLY A 226 -14.80 -11.81 -5.02
CA GLY A 226 -13.57 -11.42 -5.72
C GLY A 226 -12.56 -10.79 -4.76
N PRO A 227 -12.00 -11.53 -3.77
CA PRO A 227 -11.07 -10.96 -2.78
C PRO A 227 -9.86 -10.33 -3.45
N ARG A 228 -9.59 -9.07 -3.11
CA ARG A 228 -8.52 -8.28 -3.74
C ARG A 228 -7.37 -8.04 -2.78
N HIS A 229 -7.45 -7.06 -1.93
CA HIS A 229 -6.42 -6.74 -0.94
C HIS A 229 -6.83 -7.18 0.46
N ILE A 230 -5.84 -7.57 1.26
CA ILE A 230 -5.97 -8.02 2.65
C ILE A 230 -5.08 -7.17 3.53
N ILE A 231 -5.59 -6.78 4.70
CA ILE A 231 -4.81 -6.15 5.75
C ILE A 231 -5.18 -6.76 7.10
N LEU A 232 -4.18 -6.99 7.96
CA LEU A 232 -4.41 -7.42 9.34
C LEU A 232 -4.48 -6.19 10.26
N ASN A 233 -5.25 -6.27 11.36
CA ASN A 233 -5.15 -5.28 12.41
C ASN A 233 -3.84 -5.44 13.21
N TYR A 234 -3.50 -4.47 14.05
CA TYR A 234 -2.23 -4.48 14.79
C TYR A 234 -2.10 -5.59 15.83
N CYS A 235 -3.22 -6.16 16.29
CA CYS A 235 -3.22 -7.32 17.17
C CYS A 235 -3.15 -8.65 16.41
N GLU A 236 -3.32 -8.58 15.08
CA GLU A 236 -3.37 -9.73 14.15
C GLU A 236 -4.48 -10.74 14.46
N ASP A 237 -5.47 -10.36 15.29
CA ASP A 237 -6.64 -11.16 15.60
C ASP A 237 -7.79 -11.00 14.60
N LYS A 238 -7.67 -10.01 13.69
CA LYS A 238 -8.61 -9.76 12.58
C LYS A 238 -7.89 -9.48 11.27
N ALA A 239 -8.41 -10.08 10.19
CA ALA A 239 -8.04 -9.72 8.83
C ALA A 239 -9.23 -9.06 8.12
N TYR A 240 -8.98 -7.97 7.41
CA TYR A 240 -9.95 -7.25 6.60
C TYR A 240 -9.66 -7.51 5.14
N VAL A 241 -10.65 -8.04 4.42
CA VAL A 241 -10.52 -8.42 3.02
C VAL A 241 -11.47 -7.58 2.19
N LEU A 242 -10.93 -6.82 1.26
CA LEU A 242 -11.73 -6.04 0.31
C LEU A 242 -12.06 -6.90 -0.92
N GLY A 243 -13.36 -7.04 -1.21
CA GLY A 243 -13.86 -7.70 -2.41
C GLY A 243 -14.00 -6.72 -3.56
N GLU A 244 -13.26 -6.93 -4.65
CA GLU A 244 -13.35 -6.08 -5.84
C GLU A 244 -14.72 -6.19 -6.50
N LEU A 245 -15.26 -7.42 -6.61
CA LEU A 245 -16.53 -7.69 -7.29
C LEU A 245 -17.72 -7.33 -6.43
N SER A 246 -17.71 -7.73 -5.16
CA SER A 246 -18.81 -7.49 -4.23
C SER A 246 -18.93 -6.04 -3.77
N GLY A 247 -17.83 -5.26 -3.82
CA GLY A 247 -17.79 -3.93 -3.21
C GLY A 247 -17.93 -3.96 -1.69
N SER A 248 -17.55 -5.06 -1.05
CA SER A 248 -17.72 -5.28 0.40
C SER A 248 -16.40 -5.58 1.08
N ILE A 249 -16.35 -5.40 2.41
CA ILE A 249 -15.24 -5.81 3.26
C ILE A 249 -15.71 -6.99 4.11
N ALA A 250 -15.02 -8.11 4.03
CA ALA A 250 -15.17 -9.22 4.96
C ALA A 250 -14.20 -9.05 6.13
N VAL A 251 -14.69 -9.19 7.35
CA VAL A 251 -13.88 -9.24 8.58
C VAL A 251 -13.73 -10.70 8.96
N ILE A 252 -12.51 -11.18 8.97
CA ILE A 252 -12.16 -12.56 9.35
C ILE A 252 -11.57 -12.53 10.76
N ASP A 253 -12.07 -13.38 11.63
CA ASP A 253 -11.43 -13.71 12.89
C ASP A 253 -10.33 -14.73 12.63
N THR A 254 -9.08 -14.37 12.93
CA THR A 254 -7.90 -15.18 12.57
C THR A 254 -7.67 -16.36 13.51
N GLU A 255 -8.30 -16.39 14.68
CA GLU A 255 -8.23 -17.52 15.60
C GLU A 255 -9.16 -18.66 15.13
N SER A 256 -10.40 -18.31 14.78
CA SER A 256 -11.40 -19.28 14.29
C SER A 256 -11.38 -19.52 12.79
N ASP A 257 -10.59 -18.74 12.02
CA ASP A 257 -10.57 -18.76 10.56
C ASP A 257 -11.97 -18.60 9.94
N SER A 258 -12.79 -17.70 10.51
CA SER A 258 -14.19 -17.51 10.09
C SER A 258 -14.51 -16.05 9.77
N VAL A 259 -15.41 -15.83 8.80
CA VAL A 259 -15.97 -14.51 8.49
C VAL A 259 -16.99 -14.15 9.58
N ILE A 260 -16.70 -13.11 10.36
CA ILE A 260 -17.57 -12.64 11.45
C ILE A 260 -18.44 -11.44 11.04
N GLN A 261 -18.09 -10.74 9.96
CA GLN A 261 -18.86 -9.62 9.43
C GLN A 261 -18.60 -9.46 7.93
N THR A 262 -19.62 -9.01 7.21
CA THR A 262 -19.49 -8.46 5.85
C THR A 262 -20.18 -7.11 5.83
N VAL A 263 -19.50 -6.05 5.37
CA VAL A 263 -20.02 -4.68 5.32
C VAL A 263 -19.78 -4.07 3.94
N CYS A 264 -20.80 -3.36 3.43
CA CYS A 264 -20.74 -2.71 2.11
C CYS A 264 -19.78 -1.51 2.15
N ALA A 265 -18.85 -1.45 1.21
CA ALA A 265 -17.93 -0.33 0.97
C ALA A 265 -18.27 0.45 -0.32
N ASP A 266 -18.93 -0.18 -1.29
CA ASP A 266 -19.37 0.43 -2.54
C ASP A 266 -20.88 0.27 -2.72
N THR A 267 -21.62 1.35 -2.42
CA THR A 267 -23.10 1.34 -2.46
C THR A 267 -23.68 1.34 -3.87
N VAL A 268 -22.87 1.63 -4.90
CA VAL A 268 -23.31 1.59 -6.31
C VAL A 268 -22.96 0.28 -7.00
N HIS A 269 -22.23 -0.61 -6.29
CA HIS A 269 -21.83 -1.92 -6.79
C HIS A 269 -21.13 -1.87 -8.15
N ALA A 270 -20.17 -0.94 -8.29
CA ALA A 270 -19.42 -0.73 -9.54
C ALA A 270 -18.48 -1.89 -9.90
N ARG A 271 -18.31 -2.87 -9.01
CA ARG A 271 -17.42 -4.04 -9.18
C ARG A 271 -15.96 -3.63 -9.41
N GLY A 272 -15.52 -2.60 -8.67
CA GLY A 272 -14.22 -1.96 -8.85
C GLY A 272 -13.53 -1.53 -7.57
N SER A 273 -13.86 -2.09 -6.39
CA SER A 273 -13.12 -1.80 -5.16
C SER A 273 -11.64 -2.16 -5.31
N ALA A 274 -10.74 -1.36 -4.72
CA ALA A 274 -9.33 -1.47 -5.04
C ALA A 274 -8.44 -1.70 -3.83
N ASP A 275 -8.23 -0.72 -2.98
CA ASP A 275 -7.22 -0.76 -1.93
C ASP A 275 -7.82 -0.57 -0.55
N ILE A 276 -7.13 -1.05 0.48
CA ILE A 276 -7.62 -1.04 1.86
C ILE A 276 -6.45 -0.80 2.83
N HIS A 277 -6.62 0.18 3.73
CA HIS A 277 -5.64 0.50 4.76
C HIS A 277 -6.28 0.84 6.09
N LEU A 278 -5.61 0.47 7.19
CA LEU A 278 -5.89 0.97 8.53
C LEU A 278 -5.18 2.31 8.76
N SER A 279 -5.80 3.17 9.55
CA SER A 279 -5.09 4.34 10.07
C SER A 279 -3.97 3.90 11.02
N PRO A 280 -2.87 4.70 11.15
CA PRO A 280 -1.75 4.35 12.04
C PRO A 280 -2.12 4.18 13.51
N ASP A 281 -3.27 4.69 13.94
CA ASP A 281 -3.82 4.51 15.29
C ASP A 281 -4.80 3.31 15.41
N GLY A 282 -5.01 2.56 14.31
CA GLY A 282 -5.90 1.39 14.26
C GLY A 282 -7.39 1.68 14.41
N LYS A 283 -7.80 2.96 14.49
CA LYS A 283 -9.20 3.33 14.82
C LYS A 283 -10.12 3.41 13.62
N TYR A 284 -9.56 3.56 12.44
CA TYR A 284 -10.32 3.73 11.20
C TYR A 284 -9.72 2.86 10.10
N LEU A 285 -10.60 2.35 9.26
CA LEU A 285 -10.27 1.62 8.05
C LEU A 285 -10.82 2.38 6.86
N TYR A 286 -10.03 2.41 5.79
CA TYR A 286 -10.33 3.09 4.54
C TYR A 286 -10.30 2.08 3.40
N ALA A 287 -11.23 2.21 2.44
CA ALA A 287 -11.29 1.37 1.25
C ALA A 287 -11.59 2.23 0.02
N SER A 288 -10.80 2.09 -1.05
CA SER A 288 -11.03 2.82 -2.29
C SER A 288 -11.94 2.07 -3.25
N ASN A 289 -12.79 2.81 -3.96
CA ASN A 289 -13.71 2.31 -4.98
C ASN A 289 -13.50 3.08 -6.30
N ARG A 290 -13.65 2.38 -7.42
CA ARG A 290 -13.39 2.87 -8.79
C ARG A 290 -14.59 2.66 -9.69
N LEU A 291 -14.48 3.12 -10.94
CA LEU A 291 -15.35 2.87 -12.09
C LEU A 291 -16.60 3.75 -12.15
N GLN A 292 -17.47 3.77 -11.14
CA GLN A 292 -18.69 4.56 -11.13
C GLN A 292 -18.83 5.43 -9.89
N ASN A 293 -18.10 5.08 -8.83
CA ASN A 293 -18.17 5.77 -7.55
C ASN A 293 -16.73 5.96 -7.02
N ASP A 294 -15.96 6.76 -7.75
CA ASP A 294 -14.57 7.01 -7.41
C ASP A 294 -14.45 7.71 -6.05
N GLY A 295 -13.85 7.03 -5.08
CA GLY A 295 -13.75 7.57 -3.72
C GLY A 295 -13.23 6.59 -2.68
N ILE A 296 -13.25 7.05 -1.44
CA ILE A 296 -12.81 6.33 -0.24
C ILE A 296 -13.99 6.13 0.71
N ALA A 297 -14.35 4.89 0.97
CA ALA A 297 -15.25 4.51 2.06
C ALA A 297 -14.47 4.50 3.38
N ILE A 298 -15.06 5.07 4.43
CA ILE A 298 -14.44 5.25 5.74
C ILE A 298 -15.23 4.47 6.77
N PHE A 299 -14.55 3.66 7.56
CA PHE A 299 -15.14 2.86 8.63
C PHE A 299 -14.44 3.13 9.95
N LYS A 300 -15.22 3.16 11.03
CA LYS A 300 -14.70 3.08 12.38
C LYS A 300 -14.44 1.61 12.72
N VAL A 301 -13.28 1.32 13.28
CA VAL A 301 -12.97 0.00 13.85
C VAL A 301 -13.47 -0.02 15.28
N ASN A 302 -14.33 -0.98 15.60
CA ASN A 302 -14.89 -1.19 16.94
C ASN A 302 -13.88 -1.94 17.82
N ALA A 303 -14.14 -2.02 19.12
CA ALA A 303 -13.24 -2.64 20.09
C ALA A 303 -13.01 -4.15 19.81
N GLU A 304 -14.03 -4.83 19.28
CA GLU A 304 -13.98 -6.24 18.87
C GLU A 304 -13.43 -6.45 17.44
N GLY A 305 -12.95 -5.39 16.79
CA GLY A 305 -12.39 -5.41 15.43
C GLY A 305 -13.43 -5.40 14.31
N THR A 306 -14.73 -5.36 14.61
CA THR A 306 -15.79 -5.17 13.60
C THR A 306 -15.80 -3.74 13.08
N LEU A 307 -16.48 -3.52 11.95
CA LEU A 307 -16.50 -2.24 11.24
C LEU A 307 -17.88 -1.57 11.32
N THR A 308 -17.88 -0.26 11.51
CA THR A 308 -19.07 0.59 11.39
C THR A 308 -18.81 1.65 10.34
N TYR A 309 -19.67 1.72 9.31
CA TYR A 309 -19.57 2.74 8.27
C TYR A 309 -19.65 4.15 8.87
N ALA A 310 -18.76 5.04 8.48
CA ALA A 310 -18.69 6.41 8.96
C ALA A 310 -19.01 7.44 7.88
N CYS A 311 -18.40 7.34 6.70
CA CYS A 311 -18.54 8.35 5.63
C CYS A 311 -17.99 7.82 4.31
N TYR A 312 -18.25 8.58 3.24
CA TYR A 312 -17.65 8.41 1.92
C TYR A 312 -17.02 9.73 1.47
N GLN A 313 -15.79 9.68 0.98
CA GLN A 313 -15.08 10.84 0.43
C GLN A 313 -14.83 10.62 -1.07
N SER A 314 -15.45 11.44 -1.92
CA SER A 314 -15.17 11.43 -3.35
C SER A 314 -13.73 11.84 -3.66
N THR A 315 -13.16 11.26 -4.71
CA THR A 315 -11.78 11.52 -5.16
C THR A 315 -11.75 11.86 -6.65
N GLY A 316 -10.55 12.01 -7.20
CA GLY A 316 -10.31 11.95 -8.64
C GLY A 316 -10.57 10.55 -9.21
N VAL A 317 -10.49 10.44 -10.53
CA VAL A 317 -10.89 9.24 -11.27
C VAL A 317 -9.92 8.09 -11.06
N HIS A 318 -10.47 6.91 -10.77
CA HIS A 318 -9.79 5.65 -10.61
C HIS A 318 -8.77 5.64 -9.46
N PRO A 319 -9.21 5.81 -8.18
CA PRO A 319 -8.34 5.72 -7.00
C PRO A 319 -7.87 4.28 -6.77
N ARG A 320 -6.83 3.85 -7.51
CA ARG A 320 -6.36 2.46 -7.53
C ARG A 320 -5.64 2.07 -6.24
N ASN A 321 -4.93 3.03 -5.63
CA ASN A 321 -4.19 2.87 -4.38
C ASN A 321 -4.23 4.18 -3.59
N PHE A 322 -4.05 4.08 -2.30
CA PHE A 322 -3.84 5.23 -1.43
C PHE A 322 -2.92 4.83 -0.27
N ASN A 323 -2.34 5.81 0.40
CA ASN A 323 -1.61 5.54 1.63
C ASN A 323 -1.79 6.68 2.63
N ILE A 324 -1.62 6.37 3.91
CA ILE A 324 -1.75 7.30 5.02
C ILE A 324 -0.34 7.64 5.53
N THR A 325 -0.06 8.93 5.75
CA THR A 325 1.24 9.32 6.33
C THR A 325 1.44 8.67 7.70
N PRO A 326 2.68 8.31 8.10
CA PRO A 326 2.95 7.65 9.38
C PRO A 326 2.42 8.39 10.61
N ASN A 327 2.33 9.74 10.56
CA ASN A 327 1.72 10.53 11.63
C ASN A 327 0.18 10.55 11.59
N GLY A 328 -0.43 9.91 10.60
CA GLY A 328 -1.87 9.80 10.42
C GLY A 328 -2.60 11.07 9.96
N LYS A 329 -1.89 12.18 9.67
CA LYS A 329 -2.51 13.48 9.38
C LYS A 329 -3.01 13.63 7.95
N PHE A 330 -2.44 12.90 7.00
CA PHE A 330 -2.80 13.00 5.60
C PHE A 330 -2.99 11.62 4.98
N LEU A 331 -3.92 11.55 4.04
CA LEU A 331 -4.16 10.41 3.18
C LEU A 331 -3.93 10.88 1.74
N LEU A 332 -3.06 10.17 1.00
CA LEU A 332 -2.72 10.47 -0.38
C LEU A 332 -3.33 9.40 -1.29
N VAL A 333 -4.05 9.82 -2.32
CA VAL A 333 -4.77 8.94 -3.24
C VAL A 333 -4.14 8.99 -4.62
N ALA A 334 -3.68 7.87 -5.12
CA ALA A 334 -3.22 7.69 -6.51
C ALA A 334 -4.43 7.56 -7.43
N CYS A 335 -4.84 8.68 -8.03
CA CYS A 335 -5.96 8.77 -8.97
C CYS A 335 -5.43 8.51 -10.38
N ARG A 336 -5.39 7.23 -10.79
CA ARG A 336 -4.74 6.76 -12.01
C ARG A 336 -5.17 7.55 -13.25
N ASP A 337 -6.48 7.68 -13.46
CA ASP A 337 -7.01 8.26 -14.70
C ASP A 337 -7.17 9.79 -14.62
N SER A 338 -7.07 10.38 -13.43
CA SER A 338 -6.89 11.83 -13.26
C SER A 338 -5.44 12.28 -13.44
N GLY A 339 -4.46 11.36 -13.55
CA GLY A 339 -3.05 11.69 -13.71
C GLY A 339 -2.48 12.47 -12.53
N CYS A 340 -2.90 12.17 -11.29
CA CYS A 340 -2.41 12.88 -10.12
C CYS A 340 -2.50 12.04 -8.84
N ILE A 341 -1.73 12.48 -7.83
CA ILE A 341 -1.91 12.06 -6.44
C ILE A 341 -2.63 13.19 -5.71
N GLN A 342 -3.83 12.91 -5.22
CA GLN A 342 -4.67 13.85 -4.48
C GLN A 342 -4.37 13.75 -2.98
N ILE A 343 -4.31 14.89 -2.28
CA ILE A 343 -3.91 14.96 -0.87
C ILE A 343 -5.12 15.37 -0.02
N PHE A 344 -5.52 14.49 0.91
CA PHE A 344 -6.57 14.75 1.88
C PHE A 344 -5.98 14.95 3.28
N ARG A 345 -6.51 15.91 4.02
CA ARG A 345 -6.28 16.03 5.47
C ARG A 345 -7.19 15.05 6.21
N ARG A 346 -6.64 14.29 7.13
CA ARG A 346 -7.38 13.37 7.99
C ARG A 346 -7.59 14.02 9.36
N ASP A 347 -8.82 14.04 9.84
CA ASP A 347 -9.13 14.36 11.24
C ASP A 347 -8.80 13.16 12.12
N LEU A 348 -7.83 13.32 13.03
CA LEU A 348 -7.33 12.23 13.88
C LEU A 348 -8.37 11.68 14.88
N ARG A 349 -9.41 12.47 15.19
CA ARG A 349 -10.46 12.11 16.14
C ARG A 349 -11.64 11.40 15.48
N THR A 350 -12.03 11.83 14.29
CA THR A 350 -13.21 11.33 13.58
C THR A 350 -12.90 10.43 12.40
N GLY A 351 -11.62 10.37 11.97
CA GLY A 351 -11.19 9.63 10.77
C GLY A 351 -11.63 10.26 9.44
N LEU A 352 -12.44 11.32 9.48
CA LEU A 352 -12.98 11.95 8.28
C LEU A 352 -11.89 12.64 7.46
N LEU A 353 -12.09 12.64 6.15
CA LEU A 353 -11.19 13.26 5.19
C LEU A 353 -11.74 14.61 4.74
N SER A 354 -10.85 15.54 4.46
CA SER A 354 -11.17 16.81 3.80
C SER A 354 -10.14 17.07 2.70
N ASP A 355 -10.62 17.41 1.50
CA ASP A 355 -9.76 17.74 0.38
C ASP A 355 -8.94 19.00 0.71
N THR A 356 -7.63 18.92 0.51
CA THR A 356 -6.73 20.08 0.70
C THR A 356 -6.68 20.99 -0.52
N GLY A 357 -7.27 20.57 -1.64
CA GLY A 357 -7.15 21.21 -2.96
C GLY A 357 -5.74 21.06 -3.57
N ARG A 358 -4.89 20.19 -3.02
CA ARG A 358 -3.50 19.98 -3.47
C ARG A 358 -3.36 18.65 -4.16
N THR A 359 -2.58 18.64 -5.24
CA THR A 359 -2.26 17.44 -6.00
C THR A 359 -0.77 17.41 -6.37
N ILE A 360 -0.25 16.20 -6.60
CA ILE A 360 1.03 15.99 -7.28
C ILE A 360 0.70 15.46 -8.67
N VAL A 361 1.08 16.20 -9.72
CA VAL A 361 0.84 15.78 -11.11
C VAL A 361 1.80 14.65 -11.46
N LEU A 362 1.26 13.50 -11.77
CA LEU A 362 2.00 12.32 -12.23
C LEU A 362 1.04 11.43 -13.00
N ASP A 363 1.38 11.10 -14.24
CA ASP A 363 0.50 10.28 -15.07
C ASP A 363 0.43 8.84 -14.57
N LYS A 364 -0.77 8.27 -14.55
CA LYS A 364 -1.10 6.89 -14.11
C LYS A 364 -0.42 6.44 -12.80
N PRO A 365 -0.47 7.20 -11.68
CA PRO A 365 0.07 6.74 -10.41
C PRO A 365 -0.82 5.62 -9.85
N VAL A 366 -0.22 4.53 -9.32
CA VAL A 366 -0.97 3.33 -8.90
C VAL A 366 -0.50 2.69 -7.61
N CYS A 367 0.61 3.15 -7.03
CA CYS A 367 1.08 2.70 -5.72
C CYS A 367 1.89 3.79 -5.02
N ILE A 368 1.66 4.00 -3.73
CA ILE A 368 2.36 4.98 -2.89
C ILE A 368 2.87 4.28 -1.65
N VAL A 369 4.18 4.41 -1.35
CA VAL A 369 4.78 3.96 -0.11
C VAL A 369 5.62 5.08 0.53
N PHE A 370 5.68 5.12 1.87
CA PHE A 370 6.47 6.06 2.65
C PHE A 370 7.62 5.36 3.38
N VAL A 371 8.80 6.03 3.40
CA VAL A 371 10.01 5.57 4.08
C VAL A 371 10.41 6.54 5.18
#